data_74946482b4d55a6f0a254c982e1e7bbd
#
_entry.id   74946482b4d55a6f0a254c982e1e7bbd
#
_cell.length_a   1.000
_cell.length_b   1.000
_cell.length_c   1.000
_cell.angle_alpha   90.00
_cell.angle_beta   90.00
_cell.angle_gamma   90.00
#
_symmetry.space_group_name_H-M   'P 1'
#
loop_
_entity.id
_entity.type
_entity.pdbx_description
1 polymer ?
#
loop_
_entity_poly.entity_id
_entity_poly.type
_entity_poly.pdbx_seq_one_letter_code
_entity_poly.pdbx_strand_id
1 'polypeptide(L)'
;MIKKNTKAGGIPLNKQNAADFSQGSIGSRIMAQAIPLSLAEIVQLLYNIVDRIFLGHLPDGNTLALTGVGLIFPVVSIVAAFTSLYSSGGAPIFAMARGRKDEERALQIQGTVFALLLGSSLALTALCYLLKRPLLFLFGASEDSFVFADAYLKIYLLGTPFTMLATGMNPFINAQGRPKIGMMTTVIGAVLNLVLDPLFIYGFNMGVTGAAVATVISQAVSCIWVLRFLSGPKSILPLRRREARIYSYLLKDILSLGVVGFIMKFTNSLVQIACNKMLSIHGGDLYVGVMTVINAIRDVFTLPASGITEGARPVLSYNYGAEQMQRVRAGIRFMSAAAMVYTFCAWLFAMFQPRLLCRIFTPDEAMVEASVRMLRVYFAGFFFQSFQFCGQSVFQSLGWAKYAITFSLLRKVVIVVPLTLLLPVVGLGTTGVFLAEPISNIVGGLACYITMLCTAYKQMGRE
;
A
#
# COMPACT_ATOMS: atom_id res chain seq x y z
N MET A 1 6.67 45.20 -39.24
CA MET A 1 6.58 43.75 -39.03
C MET A 1 7.61 43.33 -37.99
N ILE A 2 7.21 43.23 -36.72
CA ILE A 2 8.08 42.77 -35.63
C ILE A 2 7.38 41.57 -35.03
N LYS A 3 7.92 40.37 -35.28
CA LYS A 3 7.45 39.12 -34.66
C LYS A 3 7.82 39.15 -33.18
N LYS A 4 6.83 39.27 -32.30
CA LYS A 4 6.97 38.99 -30.88
C LYS A 4 7.15 37.46 -30.68
N ASN A 5 8.40 37.05 -30.43
CA ASN A 5 8.72 35.73 -29.89
C ASN A 5 8.31 35.69 -28.41
N THR A 6 7.14 35.18 -28.11
CA THR A 6 6.75 34.76 -26.75
C THR A 6 7.54 33.52 -26.40
N LYS A 7 8.60 33.67 -25.60
CA LYS A 7 9.29 32.56 -24.92
C LYS A 7 8.31 31.94 -23.91
N ALA A 8 7.65 30.88 -24.32
CA ALA A 8 7.10 29.91 -23.36
C ALA A 8 8.29 29.33 -22.59
N GLY A 9 8.25 29.42 -21.26
CA GLY A 9 9.33 28.91 -20.41
C GLY A 9 9.43 27.39 -20.51
N GLY A 10 10.13 26.90 -21.50
CA GLY A 10 10.37 25.51 -21.80
C GLY A 10 11.29 24.90 -20.72
N ILE A 11 10.80 23.88 -20.05
CA ILE A 11 11.59 22.99 -19.20
C ILE A 11 12.73 22.40 -20.07
N PRO A 12 13.98 22.35 -19.59
CA PRO A 12 15.09 21.82 -20.36
C PRO A 12 14.80 20.42 -20.88
N LEU A 13 14.99 20.18 -22.17
CA LEU A 13 14.70 18.95 -22.91
C LEU A 13 15.13 17.65 -22.23
N ASN A 14 16.21 17.69 -21.44
CA ASN A 14 16.74 16.54 -20.72
C ASN A 14 15.86 16.16 -19.48
N LYS A 15 15.04 17.08 -18.95
CA LYS A 15 14.08 16.80 -17.85
C LYS A 15 12.72 16.30 -18.36
N GLN A 16 12.34 16.67 -19.57
CA GLN A 16 11.14 16.18 -20.24
C GLN A 16 11.27 14.71 -20.63
N ASN A 17 12.44 14.27 -21.10
CA ASN A 17 12.67 12.89 -21.54
C ASN A 17 12.55 11.84 -20.43
N ALA A 18 12.87 12.17 -19.18
CA ALA A 18 12.74 11.22 -18.06
C ALA A 18 11.27 11.00 -17.62
N ALA A 19 10.43 11.99 -17.85
CA ALA A 19 9.02 12.00 -17.41
C ALA A 19 8.04 11.59 -18.52
N ASP A 20 8.53 11.45 -19.74
CA ASP A 20 7.76 10.98 -20.89
C ASP A 20 7.82 9.46 -20.95
N PHE A 21 6.71 8.80 -20.59
CA PHE A 21 6.59 7.34 -20.67
C PHE A 21 6.28 6.83 -22.07
N SER A 22 6.06 7.72 -23.04
CA SER A 22 5.79 7.34 -24.43
C SER A 22 7.04 6.93 -25.21
N GLN A 23 8.25 7.24 -24.69
CA GLN A 23 9.51 7.02 -25.39
C GLN A 23 10.43 6.04 -24.64
N GLY A 24 11.35 5.42 -25.39
CA GLY A 24 12.33 4.47 -24.86
C GLY A 24 11.76 3.07 -24.56
N SER A 25 12.58 2.18 -24.01
CA SER A 25 12.16 0.83 -23.64
C SER A 25 11.14 0.84 -22.50
N ILE A 26 9.98 0.21 -22.71
CA ILE A 26 8.91 0.18 -21.70
C ILE A 26 9.34 -0.57 -20.44
N GLY A 27 10.10 -1.66 -20.58
CA GLY A 27 10.64 -2.42 -19.47
C GLY A 27 11.58 -1.57 -18.60
N SER A 28 12.46 -0.80 -19.20
CA SER A 28 13.35 0.13 -18.48
C SER A 28 12.54 1.20 -17.74
N ARG A 29 11.46 1.72 -18.33
CA ARG A 29 10.58 2.70 -17.66
C ARG A 29 9.85 2.10 -16.46
N ILE A 30 9.36 0.86 -16.60
CA ILE A 30 8.70 0.14 -15.50
C ILE A 30 9.71 -0.14 -14.37
N MET A 31 10.90 -0.65 -14.68
CA MET A 31 11.92 -0.95 -13.66
C MET A 31 12.44 0.32 -12.97
N ALA A 32 12.57 1.42 -13.72
CA ALA A 32 12.94 2.71 -13.13
C ALA A 32 11.92 3.24 -12.12
N GLN A 33 10.64 2.83 -12.22
CA GLN A 33 9.61 3.08 -11.24
C GLN A 33 9.61 2.02 -10.14
N ALA A 34 9.68 0.75 -10.50
CA ALA A 34 9.52 -0.39 -9.60
C ALA A 34 10.63 -0.46 -8.53
N ILE A 35 11.90 -0.26 -8.93
CA ILE A 35 13.04 -0.39 -7.99
C ILE A 35 12.94 0.63 -6.84
N PRO A 36 12.76 1.95 -7.07
CA PRO A 36 12.58 2.89 -5.96
C PRO A 36 11.36 2.61 -5.10
N LEU A 37 10.23 2.18 -5.70
CA LEU A 37 9.03 1.81 -4.96
C LEU A 37 9.26 0.61 -4.06
N SER A 38 9.87 -0.46 -4.57
CA SER A 38 10.20 -1.65 -3.77
C SER A 38 11.17 -1.30 -2.62
N LEU A 39 12.17 -0.46 -2.88
CA LEU A 39 13.08 0.01 -1.82
C LEU A 39 12.34 0.84 -0.76
N ALA A 40 11.40 1.69 -1.15
CA ALA A 40 10.58 2.45 -0.21
C ALA A 40 9.74 1.52 0.69
N GLU A 41 9.14 0.47 0.12
CA GLU A 41 8.37 -0.53 0.86
C GLU A 41 9.24 -1.33 1.84
N ILE A 42 10.46 -1.71 1.43
CA ILE A 42 11.43 -2.38 2.32
C ILE A 42 11.81 -1.46 3.49
N VAL A 43 12.14 -0.21 3.22
CA VAL A 43 12.45 0.78 4.27
C VAL A 43 11.27 0.96 5.23
N GLN A 44 10.05 1.02 4.70
CA GLN A 44 8.84 1.11 5.51
C GLN A 44 8.62 -0.12 6.39
N LEU A 45 8.90 -1.32 5.87
CA LEU A 45 8.81 -2.56 6.65
C LEU A 45 9.83 -2.58 7.78
N LEU A 46 11.08 -2.25 7.49
CA LEU A 46 12.15 -2.18 8.49
C LEU A 46 11.83 -1.15 9.58
N TYR A 47 11.37 0.02 9.18
CA TYR A 47 10.91 1.05 10.11
C TYR A 47 9.82 0.53 11.06
N ASN A 48 8.77 -0.11 10.53
CA ASN A 48 7.68 -0.65 11.35
C ASN A 48 8.16 -1.72 12.35
N ILE A 49 9.20 -2.49 12.01
CA ILE A 49 9.79 -3.48 12.91
C ILE A 49 10.55 -2.78 14.04
N VAL A 50 11.38 -1.79 13.71
CA VAL A 50 12.22 -1.09 14.68
C VAL A 50 11.38 -0.25 15.65
N ASP A 51 10.35 0.42 15.16
CA ASP A 51 9.39 1.17 16.00
C ASP A 51 8.75 0.27 17.06
N ARG A 52 8.31 -0.94 16.68
CA ARG A 52 7.78 -1.93 17.64
C ARG A 52 8.81 -2.42 18.64
N ILE A 53 10.09 -2.54 18.23
CA ILE A 53 11.17 -2.90 19.14
C ILE A 53 11.36 -1.82 20.21
N PHE A 54 11.38 -0.55 19.83
CA PHE A 54 11.49 0.55 20.79
C PHE A 54 10.31 0.60 21.77
N LEU A 55 9.09 0.44 21.26
CA LEU A 55 7.89 0.39 22.10
C LEU A 55 7.86 -0.83 23.04
N GLY A 56 8.42 -1.96 22.60
CA GLY A 56 8.51 -3.17 23.43
C GLY A 56 9.57 -3.11 24.55
N HIS A 57 10.51 -2.17 24.47
CA HIS A 57 11.60 -1.98 25.43
C HIS A 57 11.48 -0.69 26.24
N LEU A 58 10.24 -0.25 26.51
CA LEU A 58 10.02 0.94 27.34
C LEU A 58 10.62 0.76 28.73
N PRO A 59 11.22 1.84 29.33
CA PRO A 59 11.91 1.76 30.61
C PRO A 59 11.08 1.22 31.77
N ASP A 60 9.78 1.43 31.72
CA ASP A 60 8.84 1.00 32.78
C ASP A 60 8.49 -0.50 32.72
N GLY A 61 9.04 -1.27 31.76
CA GLY A 61 8.77 -2.69 31.55
C GLY A 61 7.28 -3.02 31.32
N ASN A 62 6.49 -2.00 31.00
CA ASN A 62 5.05 -2.10 30.98
C ASN A 62 4.55 -2.64 29.63
N THR A 63 4.18 -3.93 29.61
CA THR A 63 3.58 -4.58 28.44
C THR A 63 2.24 -3.93 28.02
N LEU A 64 1.57 -3.22 28.94
CA LEU A 64 0.34 -2.48 28.65
C LEU A 64 0.55 -1.33 27.68
N ALA A 65 1.75 -0.74 27.64
CA ALA A 65 2.09 0.30 26.67
C ALA A 65 2.08 -0.23 25.23
N LEU A 66 2.74 -1.37 25.00
CA LEU A 66 2.72 -2.03 23.67
C LEU A 66 1.31 -2.47 23.26
N THR A 67 0.53 -3.00 24.23
CA THR A 67 -0.88 -3.34 24.03
C THR A 67 -1.70 -2.10 23.68
N GLY A 68 -1.53 -0.99 24.42
CA GLY A 68 -2.21 0.27 24.16
C GLY A 68 -1.95 0.83 22.76
N VAL A 69 -0.69 0.81 22.31
CA VAL A 69 -0.36 1.21 20.93
C VAL A 69 -0.95 0.24 19.91
N GLY A 70 -0.99 -1.06 20.19
CA GLY A 70 -1.64 -2.05 19.32
C GLY A 70 -3.13 -1.79 19.10
N LEU A 71 -3.84 -1.27 20.11
CA LEU A 71 -5.26 -0.92 20.02
C LEU A 71 -5.59 0.25 19.09
N ILE A 72 -4.59 1.03 18.69
CA ILE A 72 -4.74 2.15 17.76
C ILE A 72 -4.69 1.68 16.29
N PHE A 73 -4.17 0.48 16.04
CA PHE A 73 -3.99 -0.04 14.68
C PHE A 73 -5.25 0.00 13.81
N PRO A 74 -6.47 -0.26 14.32
CA PRO A 74 -7.69 -0.09 13.53
C PRO A 74 -7.92 1.35 13.06
N VAL A 75 -7.61 2.36 13.90
CA VAL A 75 -7.71 3.78 13.51
C VAL A 75 -6.71 4.09 12.41
N VAL A 76 -5.45 3.64 12.55
CA VAL A 76 -4.41 3.79 11.52
C VAL A 76 -4.86 3.15 10.20
N SER A 77 -5.50 1.98 10.26
CA SER A 77 -6.02 1.26 9.10
C SER A 77 -7.16 2.03 8.40
N ILE A 78 -8.06 2.67 9.16
CA ILE A 78 -9.11 3.53 8.62
C ILE A 78 -8.49 4.72 7.88
N VAL A 79 -7.54 5.41 8.49
CA VAL A 79 -6.80 6.53 7.87
C VAL A 79 -6.13 6.08 6.56
N ALA A 80 -5.45 4.93 6.57
CA ALA A 80 -4.81 4.36 5.39
C ALA A 80 -5.83 3.97 4.29
N ALA A 81 -7.01 3.48 4.67
CA ALA A 81 -8.07 3.13 3.73
C ALA A 81 -8.62 4.37 3.01
N PHE A 82 -8.92 5.45 3.75
CA PHE A 82 -9.35 6.72 3.15
C PHE A 82 -8.24 7.35 2.30
N THR A 83 -6.98 7.28 2.72
CA THR A 83 -5.85 7.73 1.91
C THR A 83 -5.81 6.97 0.58
N SER A 84 -5.94 5.64 0.64
CA SER A 84 -5.96 4.77 -0.53
C SER A 84 -7.18 5.05 -1.44
N LEU A 85 -8.34 5.38 -0.86
CA LEU A 85 -9.55 5.74 -1.61
C LEU A 85 -9.29 6.87 -2.60
N TYR A 86 -8.57 7.90 -2.19
CA TYR A 86 -8.33 9.05 -3.05
C TYR A 86 -7.08 8.90 -3.92
N SER A 87 -6.01 8.35 -3.38
CA SER A 87 -4.73 8.23 -4.09
C SER A 87 -4.74 7.17 -5.19
N SER A 88 -5.28 5.97 -4.90
CA SER A 88 -5.32 4.88 -5.89
C SER A 88 -6.37 5.12 -7.00
N GLY A 89 -7.36 5.97 -6.74
CA GLY A 89 -8.28 6.44 -7.77
C GLY A 89 -7.70 7.58 -8.61
N GLY A 90 -7.12 8.57 -7.96
CA GLY A 90 -6.67 9.79 -8.63
C GLY A 90 -5.39 9.63 -9.44
N ALA A 91 -4.39 8.92 -8.94
CA ALA A 91 -3.09 8.83 -9.59
C ALA A 91 -3.12 8.15 -11.00
N PRO A 92 -3.84 7.04 -11.23
CA PRO A 92 -3.99 6.48 -12.57
C PRO A 92 -4.70 7.42 -13.54
N ILE A 93 -5.80 8.08 -13.10
CA ILE A 93 -6.56 9.03 -13.93
C ILE A 93 -5.70 10.26 -14.26
N PHE A 94 -4.91 10.75 -13.31
CA PHE A 94 -3.92 11.79 -13.53
C PHE A 94 -2.89 11.38 -14.59
N ALA A 95 -2.34 10.16 -14.50
CA ALA A 95 -1.39 9.66 -15.49
C ALA A 95 -2.01 9.53 -16.88
N MET A 96 -3.28 9.08 -16.98
CA MET A 96 -4.02 9.05 -18.25
C MET A 96 -4.23 10.44 -18.84
N ALA A 97 -4.64 11.43 -18.03
CA ALA A 97 -4.82 12.81 -18.47
C ALA A 97 -3.49 13.40 -19.00
N ARG A 98 -2.38 13.09 -18.34
CA ARG A 98 -1.04 13.45 -18.83
C ARG A 98 -0.71 12.80 -20.17
N GLY A 99 -1.06 11.52 -20.35
CA GLY A 99 -0.87 10.82 -21.62
C GLY A 99 -1.64 11.48 -22.76
N ARG A 100 -2.86 11.94 -22.50
CA ARG A 100 -3.70 12.71 -23.43
C ARG A 100 -3.20 14.14 -23.67
N LYS A 101 -2.16 14.58 -22.96
CA LYS A 101 -1.68 15.97 -22.93
C LYS A 101 -2.70 16.99 -22.44
N ASP A 102 -3.70 16.53 -21.69
CA ASP A 102 -4.73 17.34 -21.02
C ASP A 102 -4.19 17.78 -19.65
N GLU A 103 -3.33 18.79 -19.66
CA GLU A 103 -2.67 19.30 -18.45
C GLU A 103 -3.67 19.94 -17.48
N GLU A 104 -4.72 20.60 -18.00
CA GLU A 104 -5.73 21.23 -17.17
C GLU A 104 -6.49 20.19 -16.36
N ARG A 105 -6.98 19.12 -17.00
CA ARG A 105 -7.64 18.02 -16.33
C ARG A 105 -6.73 17.32 -15.33
N ALA A 106 -5.46 17.14 -15.68
CA ALA A 106 -4.49 16.54 -14.76
C ALA A 106 -4.30 17.40 -13.50
N LEU A 107 -4.17 18.72 -13.63
CA LEU A 107 -4.08 19.64 -12.49
C LEU A 107 -5.36 19.63 -11.64
N GLN A 108 -6.52 19.58 -12.26
CA GLN A 108 -7.82 19.51 -11.55
C GLN A 108 -7.94 18.19 -10.77
N ILE A 109 -7.50 17.05 -11.33
CA ILE A 109 -7.48 15.75 -10.63
C ILE A 109 -6.56 15.81 -9.41
N GLN A 110 -5.34 16.31 -9.59
CA GLN A 110 -4.36 16.45 -8.51
C GLN A 110 -4.89 17.37 -7.40
N GLY A 111 -5.49 18.50 -7.76
CA GLY A 111 -6.08 19.46 -6.83
C GLY A 111 -7.30 18.90 -6.09
N THR A 112 -8.16 18.16 -6.79
CA THR A 112 -9.33 17.48 -6.18
C THR A 112 -8.89 16.46 -5.15
N VAL A 113 -7.89 15.60 -5.49
CA VAL A 113 -7.38 14.60 -4.55
C VAL A 113 -6.73 15.26 -3.34
N PHE A 114 -5.95 16.33 -3.54
CA PHE A 114 -5.39 17.10 -2.43
C PHE A 114 -6.49 17.64 -1.49
N ALA A 115 -7.54 18.25 -2.05
CA ALA A 115 -8.64 18.80 -1.27
C ALA A 115 -9.43 17.70 -0.53
N LEU A 116 -9.65 16.53 -1.16
CA LEU A 116 -10.30 15.39 -0.54
C LEU A 116 -9.45 14.80 0.61
N LEU A 117 -8.14 14.64 0.39
CA LEU A 117 -7.23 14.17 1.44
C LEU A 117 -7.20 15.12 2.64
N LEU A 118 -7.08 16.41 2.39
CA LEU A 118 -7.06 17.41 3.45
C LEU A 118 -8.41 17.48 4.19
N GLY A 119 -9.53 17.59 3.47
CA GLY A 119 -10.86 17.67 4.06
C GLY A 119 -11.22 16.42 4.86
N SER A 120 -10.98 15.23 4.30
CA SER A 120 -11.27 13.98 4.99
C SER A 120 -10.31 13.72 6.16
N SER A 121 -9.05 14.15 6.08
CA SER A 121 -8.12 14.01 7.21
C SER A 121 -8.57 14.84 8.42
N LEU A 122 -9.00 16.08 8.18
CA LEU A 122 -9.54 16.94 9.24
C LEU A 122 -10.86 16.38 9.81
N ALA A 123 -11.75 15.89 8.95
CA ALA A 123 -12.99 15.26 9.38
C ALA A 123 -12.73 13.99 10.21
N LEU A 124 -11.82 13.10 9.75
CA LEU A 124 -11.43 11.90 10.48
C LEU A 124 -10.76 12.23 11.82
N THR A 125 -9.86 13.23 11.83
CA THR A 125 -9.24 13.71 13.08
C THR A 125 -10.30 14.15 14.07
N ALA A 126 -11.23 15.01 13.67
CA ALA A 126 -12.30 15.50 14.53
C ALA A 126 -13.21 14.36 15.01
N LEU A 127 -13.65 13.48 14.10
CA LEU A 127 -14.52 12.36 14.42
C LEU A 127 -13.85 11.37 15.39
N CYS A 128 -12.62 10.95 15.08
CA CYS A 128 -11.86 10.04 15.93
C CYS A 128 -11.51 10.67 17.29
N TYR A 129 -11.27 11.98 17.33
CA TYR A 129 -11.00 12.70 18.59
C TYR A 129 -12.25 12.73 19.48
N LEU A 130 -13.43 12.97 18.91
CA LEU A 130 -14.72 12.94 19.62
C LEU A 130 -15.09 11.53 20.09
N LEU A 131 -14.83 10.52 19.25
CA LEU A 131 -15.22 9.14 19.50
C LEU A 131 -14.08 8.27 20.07
N LYS A 132 -12.94 8.84 20.46
CA LYS A 132 -11.74 8.09 20.89
C LYS A 132 -12.02 7.07 22.00
N ARG A 133 -12.79 7.45 23.02
CA ARG A 133 -13.10 6.57 24.14
C ARG A 133 -13.95 5.37 23.70
N PRO A 134 -15.13 5.53 23.10
CA PRO A 134 -15.92 4.40 22.62
C PRO A 134 -15.18 3.56 21.55
N LEU A 135 -14.37 4.16 20.70
CA LEU A 135 -13.58 3.42 19.70
C LEU A 135 -12.52 2.54 20.34
N LEU A 136 -11.75 3.05 21.31
CA LEU A 136 -10.70 2.28 21.97
C LEU A 136 -11.30 1.10 22.77
N PHE A 137 -12.42 1.31 23.48
CA PHE A 137 -13.11 0.22 24.16
C PHE A 137 -13.71 -0.80 23.18
N LEU A 138 -14.26 -0.35 22.05
CA LEU A 138 -14.72 -1.25 20.98
C LEU A 138 -13.60 -2.12 20.43
N PHE A 139 -12.38 -1.59 20.40
CA PHE A 139 -11.17 -2.31 19.93
C PHE A 139 -10.51 -3.15 21.02
N GLY A 140 -11.12 -3.21 22.22
CA GLY A 140 -10.70 -4.10 23.30
C GLY A 140 -9.80 -3.45 24.36
N ALA A 141 -9.83 -2.12 24.50
CA ALA A 141 -9.12 -1.45 25.59
C ALA A 141 -9.71 -1.85 26.96
N SER A 142 -8.83 -2.13 27.92
CA SER A 142 -9.15 -2.13 29.36
C SER A 142 -8.93 -0.73 29.91
N GLU A 143 -9.41 -0.42 31.11
CA GLU A 143 -9.17 0.88 31.75
C GLU A 143 -7.65 1.17 31.87
N ASP A 144 -6.84 0.15 32.16
CA ASP A 144 -5.38 0.28 32.31
C ASP A 144 -4.68 0.53 30.95
N SER A 145 -5.05 -0.19 29.90
CA SER A 145 -4.47 -0.02 28.56
C SER A 145 -4.99 1.23 27.86
N PHE A 146 -6.18 1.72 28.24
CA PHE A 146 -6.79 2.94 27.70
C PHE A 146 -5.90 4.17 27.90
N VAL A 147 -5.25 4.30 29.08
CA VAL A 147 -4.38 5.46 29.38
C VAL A 147 -3.26 5.60 28.35
N PHE A 148 -2.60 4.51 28.00
CA PHE A 148 -1.53 4.49 27.01
C PHE A 148 -2.05 4.68 25.59
N ALA A 149 -3.15 4.02 25.26
CA ALA A 149 -3.80 4.14 23.95
C ALA A 149 -4.28 5.57 23.69
N ASP A 150 -4.95 6.20 24.67
CA ASP A 150 -5.45 7.57 24.56
C ASP A 150 -4.31 8.60 24.45
N ALA A 151 -3.23 8.41 25.21
CA ALA A 151 -2.06 9.28 25.16
C ALA A 151 -1.40 9.29 23.79
N TYR A 152 -1.21 8.10 23.18
CA TYR A 152 -0.68 7.98 21.83
C TYR A 152 -1.66 8.50 20.76
N LEU A 153 -2.93 8.07 20.85
CA LEU A 153 -3.95 8.40 19.85
C LEU A 153 -4.19 9.90 19.71
N LYS A 154 -4.22 10.64 20.82
CA LYS A 154 -4.38 12.10 20.81
C LYS A 154 -3.33 12.80 19.94
N ILE A 155 -2.07 12.38 20.07
CA ILE A 155 -0.96 12.96 19.31
C ILE A 155 -1.00 12.48 17.87
N TYR A 156 -1.19 11.17 17.65
CA TYR A 156 -1.29 10.59 16.31
C TYR A 156 -2.39 11.23 15.45
N LEU A 157 -3.55 11.51 16.03
CA LEU A 157 -4.67 12.15 15.32
C LEU A 157 -4.31 13.56 14.83
N LEU A 158 -3.50 14.33 15.56
CA LEU A 158 -2.99 15.63 15.10
C LEU A 158 -2.05 15.47 13.90
N GLY A 159 -1.38 14.32 13.78
CA GLY A 159 -0.52 13.96 12.67
C GLY A 159 -1.27 13.42 11.44
N THR A 160 -2.55 13.05 11.57
CA THR A 160 -3.34 12.43 10.49
C THR A 160 -3.34 13.25 9.18
N PRO A 161 -3.50 14.59 9.18
CA PRO A 161 -3.42 15.37 7.94
C PRO A 161 -2.06 15.25 7.25
N PHE A 162 -0.97 15.24 8.00
CA PHE A 162 0.38 15.08 7.44
C PHE A 162 0.56 13.69 6.85
N THR A 163 0.13 12.65 7.55
CA THR A 163 0.20 11.26 7.08
C THR A 163 -0.59 11.08 5.79
N MET A 164 -1.85 11.54 5.74
CA MET A 164 -2.71 11.40 4.58
C MET A 164 -2.18 12.18 3.37
N LEU A 165 -1.67 13.39 3.56
CA LEU A 165 -1.09 14.18 2.48
C LEU A 165 0.25 13.61 2.01
N ALA A 166 1.14 13.19 2.91
CA ALA A 166 2.43 12.61 2.55
C ALA A 166 2.26 11.34 1.71
N THR A 167 1.45 10.40 2.19
CA THR A 167 1.26 9.09 1.53
C THR A 167 0.29 9.18 0.35
N GLY A 168 -0.77 9.99 0.45
CA GLY A 168 -1.80 10.12 -0.56
C GLY A 168 -1.38 10.92 -1.80
N MET A 169 -0.49 11.91 -1.63
CA MET A 169 0.02 12.71 -2.75
C MET A 169 1.29 12.12 -3.39
N ASN A 170 1.97 11.18 -2.72
CA ASN A 170 3.18 10.55 -3.23
C ASN A 170 3.01 9.83 -4.60
N PRO A 171 1.89 9.11 -4.88
CA PRO A 171 1.65 8.51 -6.18
C PRO A 171 1.63 9.49 -7.35
N PHE A 172 1.29 10.78 -7.12
CA PHE A 172 1.36 11.81 -8.15
C PHE A 172 2.80 12.20 -8.51
N ILE A 173 3.74 12.08 -7.57
CA ILE A 173 5.18 12.25 -7.83
C ILE A 173 5.66 11.11 -8.75
N ASN A 174 5.25 9.88 -8.45
CA ASN A 174 5.58 8.70 -9.25
C ASN A 174 4.95 8.79 -10.65
N ALA A 175 3.70 9.23 -10.73
CA ALA A 175 2.99 9.46 -12.00
C ALA A 175 3.61 10.60 -12.83
N GLN A 176 4.38 11.50 -12.23
CA GLN A 176 5.22 12.49 -12.93
C GLN A 176 6.59 11.94 -13.37
N GLY A 177 6.86 10.63 -13.20
CA GLY A 177 8.14 10.02 -13.59
C GLY A 177 9.30 10.33 -12.65
N ARG A 178 9.01 10.62 -11.38
CA ARG A 178 10.01 10.96 -10.35
C ARG A 178 10.01 9.99 -9.15
N PRO A 179 10.08 8.68 -9.37
CA PRO A 179 9.93 7.68 -8.29
C PRO A 179 11.01 7.78 -7.22
N LYS A 180 12.22 8.22 -7.58
CA LYS A 180 13.29 8.46 -6.58
C LYS A 180 12.91 9.53 -5.56
N ILE A 181 12.18 10.57 -5.99
CA ILE A 181 11.69 11.62 -5.09
C ILE A 181 10.55 11.07 -4.23
N GLY A 182 9.66 10.25 -4.82
CA GLY A 182 8.65 9.52 -4.09
C GLY A 182 9.22 8.58 -3.03
N MET A 183 10.26 7.81 -3.36
CA MET A 183 10.97 6.96 -2.42
C MET A 183 11.56 7.79 -1.25
N MET A 184 12.17 8.93 -1.53
CA MET A 184 12.74 9.79 -0.50
C MET A 184 11.72 10.27 0.53
N THR A 185 10.44 10.35 0.18
CA THR A 185 9.36 10.65 1.14
C THR A 185 9.35 9.62 2.28
N THR A 186 9.36 8.34 1.92
CA THR A 186 9.37 7.23 2.90
C THR A 186 10.69 7.17 3.65
N VAL A 187 11.83 7.31 2.95
CA VAL A 187 13.16 7.25 3.56
C VAL A 187 13.35 8.37 4.58
N ILE A 188 12.98 9.61 4.25
CA ILE A 188 13.06 10.75 5.18
C ILE A 188 12.21 10.49 6.42
N GLY A 189 10.96 10.06 6.25
CA GLY A 189 10.07 9.74 7.36
C GLY A 189 10.62 8.64 8.25
N ALA A 190 11.09 7.55 7.66
CA ALA A 190 11.63 6.41 8.39
C ALA A 190 12.92 6.74 9.14
N VAL A 191 13.87 7.43 8.50
CA VAL A 191 15.14 7.82 9.14
C VAL A 191 14.91 8.80 10.26
N LEU A 192 14.07 9.81 10.07
CA LEU A 192 13.75 10.77 11.12
C LEU A 192 13.09 10.09 12.31
N ASN A 193 12.12 9.21 12.07
CA ASN A 193 11.45 8.50 13.14
C ASN A 193 12.44 7.60 13.91
N LEU A 194 13.28 6.84 13.21
CA LEU A 194 14.32 5.99 13.79
C LEU A 194 15.27 6.75 14.72
N VAL A 195 15.55 8.03 14.42
CA VAL A 195 16.42 8.89 15.25
C VAL A 195 15.62 9.54 16.38
N LEU A 196 14.40 9.97 16.10
CA LEU A 196 13.57 10.71 17.05
C LEU A 196 12.93 9.80 18.10
N ASP A 197 12.61 8.55 17.78
CA ASP A 197 12.04 7.58 18.73
C ASP A 197 12.92 7.40 19.97
N PRO A 198 14.20 6.97 19.87
CA PRO A 198 15.04 6.81 21.05
C PRO A 198 15.27 8.15 21.79
N LEU A 199 15.33 9.26 21.06
CA LEU A 199 15.50 10.58 21.66
C LEU A 199 14.31 10.98 22.53
N PHE A 200 13.07 10.83 22.02
CA PHE A 200 11.88 11.20 22.77
C PHE A 200 11.47 10.14 23.79
N ILE A 201 11.60 8.86 23.46
CA ILE A 201 11.20 7.76 24.35
C ILE A 201 12.13 7.70 25.56
N TYR A 202 13.45 7.65 25.33
CA TYR A 202 14.45 7.41 26.36
C TYR A 202 15.16 8.71 26.78
N GLY A 203 15.56 9.56 25.82
CA GLY A 203 16.31 10.79 26.11
C GLY A 203 15.50 11.82 26.87
N PHE A 204 14.26 12.07 26.45
CA PHE A 204 13.33 13.00 27.14
C PHE A 204 12.37 12.27 28.10
N ASN A 205 12.48 10.95 28.23
CA ASN A 205 11.67 10.12 29.13
C ASN A 205 10.15 10.25 28.91
N MET A 206 9.73 10.47 27.65
CA MET A 206 8.33 10.67 27.29
C MET A 206 7.56 9.36 27.06
N GLY A 207 8.24 8.20 27.04
CA GLY A 207 7.61 6.89 26.83
C GLY A 207 6.77 6.83 25.57
N VAL A 208 5.53 6.33 25.68
CA VAL A 208 4.58 6.15 24.56
C VAL A 208 4.24 7.48 23.85
N THR A 209 4.12 8.58 24.61
CA THR A 209 3.87 9.90 24.02
C THR A 209 5.04 10.39 23.18
N GLY A 210 6.27 10.02 23.54
CA GLY A 210 7.48 10.32 22.78
C GLY A 210 7.46 9.65 21.40
N ALA A 211 7.08 8.36 21.32
CA ALA A 211 6.92 7.66 20.06
C ALA A 211 5.87 8.31 19.16
N ALA A 212 4.72 8.73 19.73
CA ALA A 212 3.68 9.43 18.98
C ALA A 212 4.19 10.78 18.42
N VAL A 213 4.91 11.55 19.21
CA VAL A 213 5.50 12.84 18.79
C VAL A 213 6.52 12.63 17.68
N ALA A 214 7.43 11.66 17.82
CA ALA A 214 8.42 11.32 16.81
C ALA A 214 7.75 10.94 15.47
N THR A 215 6.70 10.11 15.53
CA THR A 215 5.91 9.74 14.37
C THR A 215 5.28 10.96 13.68
N VAL A 216 4.63 11.84 14.43
CA VAL A 216 3.98 13.03 13.88
C VAL A 216 4.98 14.01 13.26
N ILE A 217 6.12 14.24 13.89
CA ILE A 217 7.19 15.10 13.34
C ILE A 217 7.71 14.49 12.03
N SER A 218 7.99 13.20 11.99
CA SER A 218 8.49 12.50 10.83
C SER A 218 7.50 12.55 9.65
N GLN A 219 6.20 12.39 9.94
CA GLN A 219 5.13 12.52 8.94
C GLN A 219 4.97 13.97 8.46
N ALA A 220 5.11 14.95 9.34
CA ALA A 220 5.06 16.37 8.97
C ALA A 220 6.21 16.76 8.03
N VAL A 221 7.43 16.30 8.30
CA VAL A 221 8.58 16.53 7.42
C VAL A 221 8.39 15.84 6.07
N SER A 222 7.90 14.59 6.06
CA SER A 222 7.56 13.87 4.83
C SER A 222 6.48 14.60 4.02
N CYS A 223 5.46 15.15 4.68
CA CYS A 223 4.41 15.95 4.06
C CYS A 223 4.98 17.23 3.43
N ILE A 224 5.81 17.96 4.17
CA ILE A 224 6.48 19.17 3.66
C ILE A 224 7.34 18.84 2.43
N TRP A 225 8.07 17.72 2.46
CA TRP A 225 8.87 17.25 1.33
C TRP A 225 8.00 17.04 0.08
N VAL A 226 6.90 16.30 0.20
CA VAL A 226 5.96 16.01 -0.89
C VAL A 226 5.34 17.29 -1.44
N LEU A 227 4.80 18.14 -0.57
CA LEU A 227 4.13 19.37 -0.96
C LEU A 227 5.11 20.39 -1.57
N ARG A 228 6.33 20.51 -1.03
CA ARG A 228 7.37 21.37 -1.59
C ARG A 228 7.78 20.91 -3.00
N PHE A 229 7.85 19.61 -3.24
CA PHE A 229 8.10 19.10 -4.58
C PHE A 229 6.93 19.38 -5.52
N LEU A 230 5.70 19.00 -5.11
CA LEU A 230 4.53 19.14 -5.96
C LEU A 230 4.15 20.59 -6.25
N SER A 231 4.43 21.53 -5.36
CA SER A 231 4.19 22.97 -5.58
C SER A 231 5.39 23.69 -6.19
N GLY A 232 6.55 23.03 -6.31
CA GLY A 232 7.80 23.65 -6.72
C GLY A 232 8.06 23.58 -8.23
N PRO A 233 9.09 24.31 -8.70
CA PRO A 233 9.44 24.40 -10.13
C PRO A 233 10.03 23.10 -10.71
N LYS A 234 10.30 22.09 -9.86
CA LYS A 234 10.78 20.77 -10.29
C LYS A 234 9.63 19.82 -10.65
N SER A 235 8.39 20.14 -10.24
CA SER A 235 7.19 19.44 -10.67
C SER A 235 6.86 19.78 -12.12
N ILE A 236 6.41 18.81 -12.89
CA ILE A 236 5.99 18.99 -14.28
C ILE A 236 4.64 19.71 -14.30
N LEU A 237 3.74 19.28 -13.42
CA LEU A 237 2.43 19.87 -13.20
C LEU A 237 2.35 20.32 -11.73
N PRO A 238 2.74 21.58 -11.44
CA PRO A 238 2.78 22.04 -10.06
C PRO A 238 1.37 22.21 -9.49
N LEU A 239 1.18 21.73 -8.28
CA LEU A 239 -0.06 21.93 -7.51
C LEU A 239 -0.27 23.42 -7.25
N ARG A 240 -1.28 24.01 -7.86
CA ARG A 240 -1.63 25.43 -7.73
C ARG A 240 -2.78 25.60 -6.72
N ARG A 241 -2.73 26.65 -5.93
CA ARG A 241 -3.81 26.97 -4.97
C ARG A 241 -5.18 27.09 -5.65
N ARG A 242 -5.23 27.61 -6.87
CA ARG A 242 -6.45 27.75 -7.65
C ARG A 242 -7.13 26.40 -7.93
N GLU A 243 -6.33 25.34 -8.15
CA GLU A 243 -6.81 24.00 -8.48
C GLU A 243 -7.05 23.13 -7.23
N ALA A 244 -6.63 23.59 -6.04
CA ALA A 244 -6.81 22.89 -4.76
C ALA A 244 -8.28 23.00 -4.26
N ARG A 245 -9.21 22.50 -5.10
CA ARG A 245 -10.67 22.49 -4.83
C ARG A 245 -11.29 21.21 -5.38
N ILE A 246 -12.47 20.87 -4.90
CA ILE A 246 -13.20 19.69 -5.32
C ILE A 246 -13.98 20.00 -6.60
N TYR A 247 -13.64 19.31 -7.69
CA TYR A 247 -14.37 19.34 -8.94
C TYR A 247 -15.36 18.17 -8.97
N SER A 248 -16.66 18.45 -8.85
CA SER A 248 -17.72 17.44 -8.68
C SER A 248 -17.75 16.40 -9.79
N TYR A 249 -17.46 16.78 -11.03
CA TYR A 249 -17.48 15.87 -12.18
C TYR A 249 -16.34 14.82 -12.13
N LEU A 250 -15.27 15.06 -11.35
CA LEU A 250 -14.15 14.11 -11.16
C LEU A 250 -14.42 13.12 -10.03
N LEU A 251 -15.33 13.43 -9.11
CA LEU A 251 -15.57 12.59 -7.92
C LEU A 251 -15.94 11.17 -8.28
N LYS A 252 -16.84 10.99 -9.25
CA LYS A 252 -17.28 9.66 -9.67
C LYS A 252 -16.11 8.81 -10.17
N ASP A 253 -15.25 9.38 -11.00
CA ASP A 253 -14.10 8.67 -11.57
C ASP A 253 -13.08 8.33 -10.48
N ILE A 254 -12.72 9.30 -9.63
CA ILE A 254 -11.77 9.11 -8.53
C ILE A 254 -12.27 8.09 -7.54
N LEU A 255 -13.52 8.23 -7.06
CA LEU A 255 -14.06 7.35 -6.04
C LEU A 255 -14.32 5.94 -6.56
N SER A 256 -14.84 5.78 -7.80
CA SER A 256 -15.10 4.46 -8.36
C SER A 256 -13.84 3.61 -8.47
N LEU A 257 -12.73 4.20 -8.90
CA LEU A 257 -11.45 3.50 -8.99
C LEU A 257 -10.78 3.39 -7.60
N GLY A 258 -10.94 4.40 -6.77
CA GLY A 258 -10.38 4.45 -5.43
C GLY A 258 -10.99 3.45 -4.44
N VAL A 259 -12.27 3.13 -4.61
CA VAL A 259 -12.96 2.09 -3.81
C VAL A 259 -12.23 0.74 -3.90
N VAL A 260 -11.53 0.45 -5.01
CA VAL A 260 -10.69 -0.77 -5.12
C VAL A 260 -9.65 -0.82 -3.99
N GLY A 261 -8.89 0.26 -3.82
CA GLY A 261 -7.85 0.35 -2.78
C GLY A 261 -8.43 0.32 -1.36
N PHE A 262 -9.58 0.96 -1.16
CA PHE A 262 -10.30 0.94 0.11
C PHE A 262 -10.76 -0.48 0.47
N ILE A 263 -11.44 -1.17 -0.45
CA ILE A 263 -11.91 -2.55 -0.27
C ILE A 263 -10.75 -3.49 0.02
N MET A 264 -9.63 -3.35 -0.69
CA MET A 264 -8.45 -4.20 -0.46
C MET A 264 -7.93 -4.08 0.97
N LYS A 265 -7.82 -2.86 1.51
CA LYS A 265 -7.37 -2.64 2.90
C LYS A 265 -8.37 -3.21 3.90
N PHE A 266 -9.66 -2.93 3.72
CA PHE A 266 -10.72 -3.40 4.58
C PHE A 266 -10.84 -4.93 4.59
N THR A 267 -10.85 -5.56 3.42
CA THR A 267 -10.97 -7.02 3.31
C THR A 267 -9.76 -7.77 3.85
N ASN A 268 -8.56 -7.21 3.73
CA ASN A 268 -7.36 -7.81 4.36
C ASN A 268 -7.51 -7.87 5.89
N SER A 269 -8.00 -6.80 6.51
CA SER A 269 -8.27 -6.79 7.97
C SER A 269 -9.33 -7.82 8.36
N LEU A 270 -10.40 -7.93 7.57
CA LEU A 270 -11.45 -8.94 7.82
C LEU A 270 -10.92 -10.37 7.75
N VAL A 271 -10.10 -10.68 6.73
CA VAL A 271 -9.45 -12.00 6.60
C VAL A 271 -8.55 -12.28 7.80
N GLN A 272 -7.74 -11.29 8.23
CA GLN A 272 -6.84 -11.44 9.38
C GLN A 272 -7.61 -11.78 10.67
N ILE A 273 -8.73 -11.10 10.93
CA ILE A 273 -9.58 -11.36 12.08
C ILE A 273 -10.16 -12.79 12.01
N ALA A 274 -10.68 -13.19 10.84
CA ALA A 274 -11.24 -14.52 10.64
C ALA A 274 -10.17 -15.62 10.85
N CYS A 275 -8.98 -15.45 10.27
CA CYS A 275 -7.86 -16.38 10.42
C CYS A 275 -7.46 -16.51 11.90
N ASN A 276 -7.22 -15.41 12.59
CA ASN A 276 -6.79 -15.43 13.98
C ASN A 276 -7.84 -16.11 14.88
N LYS A 277 -9.13 -15.80 14.68
CA LYS A 277 -10.22 -16.43 15.44
C LYS A 277 -10.27 -17.95 15.23
N MET A 278 -10.21 -18.40 13.97
CA MET A 278 -10.27 -19.83 13.67
C MET A 278 -9.03 -20.58 14.14
N LEU A 279 -7.84 -19.97 14.06
CA LEU A 279 -6.61 -20.57 14.57
C LEU A 279 -6.60 -20.65 16.09
N SER A 280 -7.10 -19.63 16.79
CA SER A 280 -7.24 -19.66 18.26
C SER A 280 -8.17 -20.80 18.71
N ILE A 281 -9.29 -21.03 18.01
CA ILE A 281 -10.25 -22.09 18.33
C ILE A 281 -9.69 -23.49 18.07
N HIS A 282 -8.99 -23.72 16.94
CA HIS A 282 -8.59 -25.05 16.49
C HIS A 282 -7.14 -25.41 16.79
N GLY A 283 -6.28 -24.44 17.11
CA GLY A 283 -4.85 -24.66 17.30
C GLY A 283 -4.21 -23.91 18.46
N GLY A 284 -4.99 -23.07 19.15
CA GLY A 284 -4.51 -22.27 20.27
C GLY A 284 -3.47 -21.21 19.86
N ASP A 285 -2.80 -20.66 20.86
CA ASP A 285 -1.86 -19.54 20.68
C ASP A 285 -0.65 -19.90 19.81
N LEU A 286 -0.22 -21.17 19.81
CA LEU A 286 0.87 -21.64 18.97
C LEU A 286 0.60 -21.36 17.49
N TYR A 287 -0.60 -21.71 16.99
CA TYR A 287 -0.91 -21.54 15.57
C TYR A 287 -1.26 -20.10 15.19
N VAL A 288 -1.70 -19.27 16.14
CA VAL A 288 -1.78 -17.81 15.95
C VAL A 288 -0.38 -17.23 15.77
N GLY A 289 0.60 -17.70 16.59
CA GLY A 289 2.00 -17.35 16.43
C GLY A 289 2.59 -17.81 15.10
N VAL A 290 2.32 -19.06 14.69
CA VAL A 290 2.71 -19.62 13.37
C VAL A 290 2.18 -18.74 12.23
N MET A 291 0.90 -18.29 12.27
CA MET A 291 0.34 -17.40 11.26
C MET A 291 1.06 -16.05 11.23
N THR A 292 1.45 -15.53 12.38
CA THR A 292 2.22 -14.28 12.47
C THR A 292 3.57 -14.40 11.76
N VAL A 293 4.31 -15.49 12.00
CA VAL A 293 5.58 -15.79 11.31
C VAL A 293 5.37 -15.91 9.80
N ILE A 294 4.35 -16.67 9.37
CA ILE A 294 4.06 -16.87 7.94
C ILE A 294 3.65 -15.57 7.25
N ASN A 295 2.85 -14.73 7.91
CA ASN A 295 2.48 -13.42 7.39
C ASN A 295 3.71 -12.50 7.24
N ALA A 296 4.62 -12.50 8.20
CA ALA A 296 5.85 -11.71 8.11
C ALA A 296 6.72 -12.17 6.92
N ILE A 297 6.88 -13.47 6.72
CA ILE A 297 7.58 -14.05 5.55
C ILE A 297 6.85 -13.63 4.26
N ARG A 298 5.53 -13.82 4.19
CA ARG A 298 4.72 -13.44 3.04
C ARG A 298 4.89 -11.95 2.68
N ASP A 299 4.85 -11.08 3.67
CA ASP A 299 4.96 -9.63 3.44
C ASP A 299 6.31 -9.29 2.80
N VAL A 300 7.43 -9.83 3.31
CA VAL A 300 8.76 -9.66 2.72
C VAL A 300 8.80 -10.15 1.26
N PHE A 301 8.25 -11.34 0.99
CA PHE A 301 8.27 -11.92 -0.36
C PHE A 301 7.31 -11.23 -1.34
N THR A 302 6.30 -10.55 -0.83
CA THR A 302 5.31 -9.82 -1.65
C THR A 302 5.84 -8.46 -2.12
N LEU A 303 6.72 -7.80 -1.37
CA LEU A 303 7.18 -6.43 -1.64
C LEU A 303 7.74 -6.22 -3.05
N PRO A 304 8.67 -7.05 -3.59
CA PRO A 304 9.18 -6.80 -4.94
C PRO A 304 8.12 -7.04 -6.03
N ALA A 305 7.21 -8.00 -5.83
CA ALA A 305 6.11 -8.24 -6.78
C ALA A 305 5.12 -7.06 -6.80
N SER A 306 4.78 -6.51 -5.62
CA SER A 306 3.96 -5.30 -5.52
C SER A 306 4.68 -4.10 -6.13
N GLY A 307 5.96 -3.92 -5.85
CA GLY A 307 6.75 -2.84 -6.43
C GLY A 307 6.82 -2.87 -7.96
N ILE A 308 6.92 -4.06 -8.59
CA ILE A 308 6.88 -4.22 -10.05
C ILE A 308 5.51 -3.77 -10.59
N THR A 309 4.42 -4.24 -9.99
CA THR A 309 3.07 -3.94 -10.45
C THR A 309 2.63 -2.50 -10.17
N GLU A 310 2.99 -1.96 -9.02
CA GLU A 310 2.77 -0.54 -8.67
C GLU A 310 3.61 0.39 -9.56
N GLY A 311 4.86 0.03 -9.84
CA GLY A 311 5.74 0.77 -10.74
C GLY A 311 5.28 0.76 -12.20
N ALA A 312 4.58 -0.30 -12.62
CA ALA A 312 4.01 -0.37 -13.94
C ALA A 312 2.76 0.52 -14.11
N ARG A 313 1.96 0.75 -13.04
CA ARG A 313 0.70 1.50 -13.12
C ARG A 313 0.82 2.87 -13.80
N PRO A 314 1.69 3.80 -13.34
CA PRO A 314 1.78 5.11 -13.98
C PRO A 314 2.24 5.03 -15.44
N VAL A 315 3.08 4.04 -15.78
CA VAL A 315 3.57 3.84 -17.15
C VAL A 315 2.44 3.32 -18.05
N LEU A 316 1.67 2.34 -17.58
CA LEU A 316 0.54 1.79 -18.32
C LEU A 316 -0.59 2.83 -18.48
N SER A 317 -0.96 3.52 -17.40
CA SER A 317 -2.01 4.55 -17.42
C SER A 317 -1.65 5.70 -18.37
N TYR A 318 -0.42 6.16 -18.37
CA TYR A 318 0.05 7.20 -19.27
C TYR A 318 -0.04 6.78 -20.73
N ASN A 319 0.51 5.60 -21.08
CA ASN A 319 0.49 5.11 -22.46
C ASN A 319 -0.93 4.77 -22.93
N TYR A 320 -1.80 4.32 -22.03
CA TYR A 320 -3.21 4.11 -22.33
C TYR A 320 -3.91 5.45 -22.63
N GLY A 321 -3.65 6.48 -21.82
CA GLY A 321 -4.15 7.83 -22.08
C GLY A 321 -3.61 8.42 -23.40
N ALA A 322 -2.37 8.11 -23.76
CA ALA A 322 -1.73 8.52 -25.03
C ALA A 322 -2.14 7.66 -26.24
N GLU A 323 -3.09 6.72 -26.07
CA GLU A 323 -3.58 5.80 -27.11
C GLU A 323 -2.50 4.90 -27.73
N GLN A 324 -1.38 4.71 -27.02
CA GLN A 324 -0.27 3.87 -27.46
C GLN A 324 -0.47 2.40 -27.05
N MET A 325 -1.48 1.75 -27.62
CA MET A 325 -1.94 0.42 -27.19
C MET A 325 -0.88 -0.69 -27.34
N GLN A 326 -0.02 -0.61 -28.35
CA GLN A 326 1.10 -1.55 -28.52
C GLN A 326 2.09 -1.44 -27.35
N ARG A 327 2.35 -0.23 -26.86
CA ARG A 327 3.22 -0.01 -25.69
C ARG A 327 2.55 -0.52 -24.42
N VAL A 328 1.24 -0.30 -24.26
CA VAL A 328 0.49 -0.86 -23.11
C VAL A 328 0.59 -2.37 -23.10
N ARG A 329 0.37 -3.04 -24.23
CA ARG A 329 0.52 -4.51 -24.37
C ARG A 329 1.95 -4.99 -24.04
N ALA A 330 2.95 -4.30 -24.55
CA ALA A 330 4.35 -4.60 -24.25
C ALA A 330 4.67 -4.42 -22.75
N GLY A 331 4.11 -3.37 -22.13
CA GLY A 331 4.23 -3.13 -20.68
C GLY A 331 3.55 -4.21 -19.84
N ILE A 332 2.35 -4.63 -20.21
CA ILE A 332 1.65 -5.74 -19.55
C ILE A 332 2.48 -7.03 -19.63
N ARG A 333 3.00 -7.37 -20.82
CA ARG A 333 3.86 -8.56 -20.98
C ARG A 333 5.11 -8.49 -20.11
N PHE A 334 5.80 -7.37 -20.14
CA PHE A 334 7.02 -7.18 -19.33
C PHE A 334 6.73 -7.27 -17.83
N MET A 335 5.72 -6.53 -17.34
CA MET A 335 5.30 -6.55 -15.95
C MET A 335 4.92 -7.95 -15.49
N SER A 336 4.11 -8.67 -16.31
CA SER A 336 3.67 -10.03 -15.99
C SER A 336 4.86 -11.00 -15.95
N ALA A 337 5.74 -10.96 -16.95
CA ALA A 337 6.92 -11.82 -16.98
C ALA A 337 7.85 -11.56 -15.77
N ALA A 338 8.14 -10.28 -15.47
CA ALA A 338 9.00 -9.91 -14.35
C ALA A 338 8.41 -10.33 -13.00
N ALA A 339 7.11 -10.09 -12.78
CA ALA A 339 6.42 -10.49 -11.55
C ALA A 339 6.33 -12.02 -11.41
N MET A 340 6.03 -12.75 -12.49
CA MET A 340 5.95 -14.21 -12.48
C MET A 340 7.31 -14.86 -12.24
N VAL A 341 8.38 -14.38 -12.90
CA VAL A 341 9.73 -14.90 -12.67
C VAL A 341 10.16 -14.67 -11.23
N TYR A 342 9.95 -13.46 -10.72
CA TYR A 342 10.28 -13.16 -9.32
C TYR A 342 9.50 -14.06 -8.34
N THR A 343 8.16 -14.13 -8.47
CA THR A 343 7.34 -14.92 -7.54
C THR A 343 7.60 -16.41 -7.67
N PHE A 344 7.99 -16.90 -8.85
CA PHE A 344 8.41 -18.28 -9.03
C PHE A 344 9.72 -18.58 -8.27
N CYS A 345 10.72 -17.72 -8.40
CA CYS A 345 11.97 -17.86 -7.64
C CYS A 345 11.74 -17.76 -6.12
N ALA A 346 10.90 -16.81 -5.69
CA ALA A 346 10.52 -16.63 -4.30
C ALA A 346 9.76 -17.85 -3.75
N TRP A 347 8.84 -18.40 -4.53
CA TRP A 347 8.12 -19.62 -4.21
C TRP A 347 9.06 -20.82 -4.07
N LEU A 348 9.98 -21.03 -5.02
CA LEU A 348 10.98 -22.09 -4.94
C LEU A 348 11.81 -21.95 -3.66
N PHE A 349 12.31 -20.76 -3.38
CA PHE A 349 13.10 -20.52 -2.17
C PHE A 349 12.31 -20.84 -0.89
N ALA A 350 11.06 -20.40 -0.80
CA ALA A 350 10.20 -20.68 0.35
C ALA A 350 9.90 -22.20 0.51
N MET A 351 9.76 -22.92 -0.61
CA MET A 351 9.50 -24.37 -0.59
C MET A 351 10.73 -25.20 -0.19
N PHE A 352 11.91 -24.79 -0.65
CA PHE A 352 13.14 -25.55 -0.40
C PHE A 352 13.81 -25.17 0.92
N GLN A 353 13.67 -23.92 1.39
CA GLN A 353 14.34 -23.42 2.59
C GLN A 353 13.35 -22.87 3.66
N PRO A 354 12.25 -23.58 3.96
CA PRO A 354 11.24 -23.07 4.89
C PRO A 354 11.79 -22.95 6.32
N ARG A 355 12.68 -23.87 6.74
CA ARG A 355 13.26 -23.87 8.09
C ARG A 355 14.16 -22.67 8.32
N LEU A 356 14.97 -22.29 7.32
CA LEU A 356 15.81 -21.10 7.37
C LEU A 356 14.94 -19.84 7.57
N LEU A 357 13.88 -19.73 6.79
CA LEU A 357 12.97 -18.58 6.86
C LEU A 357 12.27 -18.48 8.22
N CYS A 358 11.77 -19.58 8.76
CA CYS A 358 11.09 -19.58 10.05
C CYS A 358 12.04 -19.24 11.21
N ARG A 359 13.28 -19.74 11.19
CA ARG A 359 14.30 -19.47 12.23
C ARG A 359 14.72 -18.00 12.32
N ILE A 360 14.56 -17.22 11.28
CA ILE A 360 14.81 -15.77 11.31
C ILE A 360 13.84 -15.07 12.28
N PHE A 361 12.61 -15.59 12.43
CA PHE A 361 11.55 -14.94 13.20
C PHE A 361 11.37 -15.49 14.61
N THR A 362 11.77 -16.75 14.85
CA THR A 362 11.63 -17.37 16.17
C THR A 362 12.73 -18.40 16.44
N PRO A 363 13.31 -18.40 17.66
CA PRO A 363 14.25 -19.44 18.08
C PRO A 363 13.55 -20.70 18.65
N ASP A 364 12.23 -20.65 18.92
CA ASP A 364 11.46 -21.76 19.46
C ASP A 364 11.30 -22.88 18.42
N GLU A 365 11.92 -24.02 18.65
CA GLU A 365 11.95 -25.14 17.72
C GLU A 365 10.57 -25.75 17.50
N ALA A 366 9.68 -25.76 18.51
CA ALA A 366 8.32 -26.26 18.36
C ALA A 366 7.52 -25.35 17.40
N MET A 367 7.66 -24.04 17.56
CA MET A 367 7.06 -23.05 16.65
C MET A 367 7.68 -23.13 15.26
N VAL A 368 9.00 -23.34 15.14
CA VAL A 368 9.69 -23.52 13.84
C VAL A 368 9.15 -24.74 13.11
N GLU A 369 9.01 -25.90 13.75
CA GLU A 369 8.49 -27.10 13.10
C GLU A 369 7.05 -26.95 12.62
N ALA A 370 6.18 -26.38 13.47
CA ALA A 370 4.80 -26.08 13.10
C ALA A 370 4.77 -25.08 11.92
N SER A 371 5.60 -24.02 11.98
CA SER A 371 5.70 -23.00 10.93
C SER A 371 6.18 -23.58 9.61
N VAL A 372 7.19 -24.43 9.60
CA VAL A 372 7.71 -25.11 8.39
C VAL A 372 6.63 -25.90 7.68
N ARG A 373 5.82 -26.66 8.43
CA ARG A 373 4.74 -27.46 7.89
C ARG A 373 3.65 -26.56 7.28
N MET A 374 3.21 -25.56 8.01
CA MET A 374 2.13 -24.65 7.57
C MET A 374 2.59 -23.68 6.49
N LEU A 375 3.87 -23.28 6.48
CA LEU A 375 4.45 -22.43 5.43
C LEU A 375 4.38 -23.12 4.07
N ARG A 376 4.73 -24.39 3.99
CA ARG A 376 4.61 -25.16 2.74
C ARG A 376 3.18 -25.20 2.21
N VAL A 377 2.21 -25.40 3.11
CA VAL A 377 0.79 -25.37 2.77
C VAL A 377 0.38 -23.97 2.27
N TYR A 378 0.70 -22.94 3.03
CA TYR A 378 0.31 -21.56 2.73
C TYR A 378 0.95 -21.02 1.44
N PHE A 379 2.22 -21.34 1.20
CA PHE A 379 2.96 -20.93 0.02
C PHE A 379 2.72 -21.80 -1.21
N ALA A 380 1.98 -22.92 -1.12
CA ALA A 380 1.67 -23.77 -2.27
C ALA A 380 1.07 -23.01 -3.46
N GLY A 381 0.24 -22.00 -3.18
CA GLY A 381 -0.36 -21.11 -4.18
C GLY A 381 0.33 -19.76 -4.38
N PHE A 382 1.48 -19.49 -3.74
CA PHE A 382 2.09 -18.15 -3.73
C PHE A 382 2.48 -17.67 -5.14
N PHE A 383 2.99 -18.56 -6.00
CA PHE A 383 3.29 -18.21 -7.39
C PHE A 383 2.08 -17.60 -8.12
N PHE A 384 0.88 -18.16 -7.88
CA PHE A 384 -0.36 -17.69 -8.53
C PHE A 384 -0.82 -16.30 -8.02
N GLN A 385 -0.27 -15.80 -6.94
CA GLN A 385 -0.55 -14.43 -6.46
C GLN A 385 -0.09 -13.37 -7.48
N SER A 386 0.98 -13.64 -8.25
CA SER A 386 1.45 -12.74 -9.31
C SER A 386 0.40 -12.50 -10.40
N PHE A 387 -0.38 -13.50 -10.73
CA PHE A 387 -1.47 -13.38 -11.72
C PHE A 387 -2.52 -12.37 -11.23
N GLN A 388 -2.88 -12.45 -9.94
CA GLN A 388 -3.79 -11.49 -9.33
C GLN A 388 -3.21 -10.07 -9.36
N PHE A 389 -1.96 -9.89 -8.95
CA PHE A 389 -1.32 -8.57 -8.93
C PHE A 389 -1.26 -7.94 -10.31
N CYS A 390 -0.87 -8.73 -11.32
CA CYS A 390 -0.79 -8.25 -12.69
C CYS A 390 -2.16 -7.89 -13.26
N GLY A 391 -3.16 -8.78 -13.14
CA GLY A 391 -4.51 -8.52 -13.63
C GLY A 391 -5.14 -7.29 -12.98
N GLN A 392 -5.01 -7.20 -11.66
CA GLN A 392 -5.57 -6.08 -10.90
C GLN A 392 -4.86 -4.76 -11.20
N SER A 393 -3.53 -4.77 -11.34
CA SER A 393 -2.76 -3.60 -11.73
C SER A 393 -3.17 -3.08 -13.11
N VAL A 394 -3.40 -3.97 -14.07
CA VAL A 394 -3.91 -3.60 -15.40
C VAL A 394 -5.29 -2.96 -15.30
N PHE A 395 -6.25 -3.59 -14.63
CA PHE A 395 -7.59 -3.03 -14.49
C PHE A 395 -7.59 -1.64 -13.86
N GLN A 396 -6.78 -1.44 -12.81
CA GLN A 396 -6.62 -0.13 -12.17
C GLN A 396 -5.93 0.90 -13.09
N SER A 397 -4.90 0.47 -13.83
CA SER A 397 -4.18 1.33 -14.76
C SER A 397 -5.04 1.83 -15.92
N LEU A 398 -6.02 1.03 -16.35
CA LEU A 398 -6.94 1.36 -17.43
C LEU A 398 -8.23 2.06 -16.94
N GLY A 399 -8.40 2.23 -15.62
CA GLY A 399 -9.61 2.80 -15.04
C GLY A 399 -10.81 1.84 -14.98
N TRP A 400 -10.61 0.54 -15.13
CA TRP A 400 -11.66 -0.48 -15.16
C TRP A 400 -12.04 -0.92 -13.75
N ALA A 401 -12.60 0.00 -12.98
CA ALA A 401 -12.91 -0.18 -11.57
C ALA A 401 -13.79 -1.40 -11.27
N LYS A 402 -14.80 -1.66 -12.11
CA LYS A 402 -15.72 -2.81 -11.91
C LYS A 402 -14.97 -4.13 -11.82
N TYR A 403 -14.08 -4.40 -12.77
CA TYR A 403 -13.28 -5.64 -12.77
C TYR A 403 -12.35 -5.71 -11.56
N ALA A 404 -11.67 -4.61 -11.24
CA ALA A 404 -10.76 -4.56 -10.10
C ALA A 404 -11.49 -4.81 -8.77
N ILE A 405 -12.68 -4.24 -8.56
CA ILE A 405 -13.53 -4.47 -7.38
C ILE A 405 -13.99 -5.93 -7.34
N THR A 406 -14.55 -6.44 -8.46
CA THR A 406 -15.08 -7.81 -8.53
C THR A 406 -14.02 -8.84 -8.14
N PHE A 407 -12.81 -8.76 -8.72
CA PHE A 407 -11.75 -9.73 -8.41
C PHE A 407 -11.14 -9.54 -7.01
N SER A 408 -11.15 -8.33 -6.47
CA SER A 408 -10.75 -8.09 -5.08
C SER A 408 -11.72 -8.75 -4.10
N LEU A 409 -13.03 -8.55 -4.29
CA LEU A 409 -14.07 -9.14 -3.46
C LEU A 409 -14.16 -10.67 -3.64
N LEU A 410 -14.12 -11.15 -4.89
CA LEU A 410 -14.14 -12.58 -5.20
C LEU A 410 -13.06 -13.31 -4.42
N ARG A 411 -11.82 -12.81 -4.49
CA ARG A 411 -10.68 -13.45 -3.85
C ARG A 411 -10.80 -13.45 -2.32
N LYS A 412 -11.02 -12.30 -1.71
CA LYS A 412 -10.94 -12.15 -0.25
C LYS A 412 -12.24 -12.49 0.46
N VAL A 413 -13.38 -11.99 -0.04
CA VAL A 413 -14.67 -12.15 0.63
C VAL A 413 -15.37 -13.44 0.21
N VAL A 414 -15.34 -13.78 -1.08
CA VAL A 414 -16.08 -14.95 -1.58
C VAL A 414 -15.29 -16.25 -1.43
N ILE A 415 -13.95 -16.21 -1.54
CA ILE A 415 -13.12 -17.43 -1.46
C ILE A 415 -12.45 -17.54 -0.09
N VAL A 416 -11.59 -16.57 0.31
CA VAL A 416 -10.76 -16.73 1.52
C VAL A 416 -11.60 -16.81 2.77
N VAL A 417 -12.52 -15.86 3.01
CA VAL A 417 -13.28 -15.82 4.26
C VAL A 417 -14.13 -17.09 4.44
N PRO A 418 -14.95 -17.54 3.47
CA PRO A 418 -15.71 -18.78 3.63
C PRO A 418 -14.82 -20.02 3.80
N LEU A 419 -13.74 -20.16 3.04
CA LEU A 419 -12.83 -21.29 3.19
C LEU A 419 -12.13 -21.29 4.55
N THR A 420 -11.71 -20.12 5.06
CA THR A 420 -11.14 -19.98 6.42
C THR A 420 -12.11 -20.43 7.51
N LEU A 421 -13.41 -20.20 7.33
CA LEU A 421 -14.43 -20.61 8.30
C LEU A 421 -14.86 -22.07 8.14
N LEU A 422 -14.97 -22.58 6.90
CA LEU A 422 -15.52 -23.89 6.59
C LEU A 422 -14.50 -25.03 6.67
N LEU A 423 -13.30 -24.85 6.08
CA LEU A 423 -12.31 -25.93 6.02
C LEU A 423 -11.87 -26.47 7.38
N PRO A 424 -11.69 -25.65 8.45
CA PRO A 424 -11.39 -26.17 9.77
C PRO A 424 -12.49 -27.06 10.35
N VAL A 425 -13.75 -26.72 10.09
CA VAL A 425 -14.93 -27.43 10.61
C VAL A 425 -15.16 -28.77 9.89
N VAL A 426 -14.78 -28.87 8.62
CA VAL A 426 -14.91 -30.11 7.80
C VAL A 426 -13.81 -31.14 8.11
N GLY A 427 -13.03 -30.94 9.18
CA GLY A 427 -12.03 -31.89 9.65
C GLY A 427 -10.58 -31.58 9.29
N LEU A 428 -10.30 -30.45 8.61
CA LEU A 428 -8.93 -30.03 8.28
C LEU A 428 -8.26 -29.24 9.41
N GLY A 429 -9.00 -28.86 10.47
CA GLY A 429 -8.47 -28.14 11.61
C GLY A 429 -7.66 -26.88 11.20
N THR A 430 -6.52 -26.68 11.85
CA THR A 430 -5.64 -25.55 11.56
C THR A 430 -5.15 -25.51 10.12
N THR A 431 -4.87 -26.68 9.50
CA THR A 431 -4.42 -26.76 8.10
C THR A 431 -5.43 -26.15 7.14
N GLY A 432 -6.73 -26.27 7.44
CA GLY A 432 -7.80 -25.66 6.63
C GLY A 432 -7.70 -24.14 6.56
N VAL A 433 -7.34 -23.48 7.68
CA VAL A 433 -7.12 -22.03 7.69
C VAL A 433 -5.96 -21.62 6.75
N PHE A 434 -4.85 -22.36 6.80
CA PHE A 434 -3.69 -22.08 5.94
C PHE A 434 -3.93 -22.42 4.47
N LEU A 435 -4.84 -23.35 4.14
CA LEU A 435 -5.20 -23.71 2.77
C LEU A 435 -6.09 -22.67 2.08
N ALA A 436 -6.81 -21.84 2.80
CA ALA A 436 -7.73 -20.86 2.23
C ALA A 436 -7.03 -19.87 1.28
N GLU A 437 -5.84 -19.36 1.65
CA GLU A 437 -5.10 -18.40 0.84
C GLU A 437 -4.53 -19.01 -0.45
N PRO A 438 -3.82 -20.17 -0.47
CA PRO A 438 -3.35 -20.78 -1.71
C PRO A 438 -4.48 -21.15 -2.68
N ILE A 439 -5.61 -21.67 -2.20
CA ILE A 439 -6.77 -21.93 -3.06
C ILE A 439 -7.27 -20.65 -3.73
N SER A 440 -7.38 -19.58 -2.93
CA SER A 440 -7.79 -18.27 -3.43
C SER A 440 -6.80 -17.68 -4.43
N ASN A 441 -5.49 -17.85 -4.20
CA ASN A 441 -4.46 -17.40 -5.12
C ASN A 441 -4.54 -18.12 -6.46
N ILE A 442 -4.76 -19.43 -6.46
CA ILE A 442 -4.90 -20.22 -7.67
C ILE A 442 -6.19 -19.84 -8.41
N VAL A 443 -7.34 -19.97 -7.76
CA VAL A 443 -8.64 -19.77 -8.41
C VAL A 443 -8.85 -18.29 -8.76
N GLY A 444 -8.72 -17.41 -7.78
CA GLY A 444 -8.96 -15.97 -7.94
C GLY A 444 -7.88 -15.29 -8.78
N GLY A 445 -6.61 -15.70 -8.62
CA GLY A 445 -5.50 -15.19 -9.40
C GLY A 445 -5.61 -15.53 -10.89
N LEU A 446 -5.84 -16.81 -11.21
CA LEU A 446 -6.04 -17.25 -12.60
C LEU A 446 -7.28 -16.59 -13.22
N ALA A 447 -8.42 -16.57 -12.50
CA ALA A 447 -9.64 -15.94 -12.99
C ALA A 447 -9.42 -14.46 -13.34
N CYS A 448 -8.74 -13.70 -12.46
CA CYS A 448 -8.41 -12.30 -12.69
C CYS A 448 -7.53 -12.11 -13.93
N TYR A 449 -6.46 -12.91 -14.05
CA TYR A 449 -5.50 -12.79 -15.14
C TYR A 449 -6.09 -13.21 -16.49
N ILE A 450 -6.81 -14.35 -16.53
CA ILE A 450 -7.49 -14.83 -17.76
C ILE A 450 -8.52 -13.79 -18.21
N THR A 451 -9.32 -13.24 -17.30
CA THR A 451 -10.27 -12.17 -17.64
C THR A 451 -9.55 -10.96 -18.21
N MET A 452 -8.43 -10.55 -17.61
CA MET A 452 -7.61 -9.45 -18.11
C MET A 452 -7.12 -9.73 -19.55
N LEU A 453 -6.64 -10.95 -19.82
CA LEU A 453 -6.20 -11.34 -21.17
C LEU A 453 -7.36 -11.34 -22.17
N CYS A 454 -8.52 -11.87 -21.80
CA CYS A 454 -9.69 -11.97 -22.67
C CYS A 454 -10.40 -10.64 -22.92
N THR A 455 -10.24 -9.69 -22.02
CA THR A 455 -10.89 -8.36 -22.11
C THR A 455 -9.88 -7.30 -22.50
N ALA A 456 -9.15 -6.72 -21.53
CA ALA A 456 -8.27 -5.58 -21.71
C ALA A 456 -7.17 -5.84 -22.73
N TYR A 457 -6.44 -6.95 -22.61
CA TYR A 457 -5.32 -7.26 -23.51
C TYR A 457 -5.78 -7.55 -24.95
N LYS A 458 -6.92 -8.23 -25.13
CA LYS A 458 -7.49 -8.53 -26.46
C LYS A 458 -8.03 -7.28 -27.15
N GLN A 459 -8.69 -6.38 -26.41
CA GLN A 459 -9.20 -5.12 -26.94
C GLN A 459 -8.09 -4.26 -27.55
N MET A 460 -6.95 -4.13 -26.85
CA MET A 460 -5.78 -3.40 -27.32
C MET A 460 -5.07 -4.01 -28.55
N GLY A 461 -5.46 -5.19 -28.97
CA GLY A 461 -4.90 -5.85 -30.17
C GLY A 461 -5.75 -5.71 -31.43
N ARG A 462 -6.92 -5.08 -31.29
CA ARG A 462 -7.85 -4.83 -32.40
C ARG A 462 -7.77 -3.41 -32.93
N GLU A 463 -7.14 -2.53 -32.16
CA GLU A 463 -6.76 -1.16 -32.51
C GLU A 463 -5.28 -1.09 -32.94
#